data_b8e02aae2d5e12f9de6d2c8f4018269c
#
_entry.id   b8e02aae2d5e12f9de6d2c8f4018269c
#
_cell.length_a   1.000
_cell.length_b   1.000
_cell.length_c   1.000
_cell.angle_alpha   90.00
_cell.angle_beta   90.00
_cell.angle_gamma   90.00
#
_symmetry.space_group_name_H-M   'P 1'
#
loop_
_entity.id
_entity.type
_entity.pdbx_description
1 polymer ?
#
loop_
_entity_poly.entity_id
_entity_poly.type
_entity_poly.pdbx_seq_one_letter_code
_entity_poly.pdbx_strand_id
1 'polypeptide(L)'
;PRLYNAEKLEAVEPVIDTTSARGAVQYQDCYLVDNDSRFVFSFVRSAIEAGAAVANYVELVSARREGDRWVCQLRDTDSGEEFTTTARVVVNAAGPFVDELNTAWGVTTDHRIVYSKGIPLIVPRLTTTRHNRVLAFFDDTQRLFYVIPMGQRSVIGTTDTRVDDPHTHVTDEDRDFLLAQINARLDLPEPLT
;
A
#
# COMPACT_ATOMS: atom_id res chain seq x y z
N PRO A 1 -20.20 -5.69 16.70
CA PRO A 1 -20.46 -4.43 16.01
C PRO A 1 -21.41 -3.54 16.80
N ARG A 2 -21.30 -2.23 16.63
CA ARG A 2 -22.22 -1.23 17.19
C ARG A 2 -22.77 -0.40 16.05
N LEU A 3 -24.05 -0.04 16.14
CA LEU A 3 -24.71 0.85 15.19
C LEU A 3 -24.90 2.24 15.84
N TYR A 4 -24.60 3.27 15.07
CA TYR A 4 -24.80 4.66 15.44
C TYR A 4 -25.75 5.33 14.46
N ASN A 5 -26.72 6.08 14.96
CA ASN A 5 -27.43 7.08 14.17
C ASN A 5 -26.59 8.36 14.09
N ALA A 6 -26.98 9.35 13.29
CA ALA A 6 -26.22 10.58 13.08
C ALA A 6 -25.89 11.30 14.40
N GLU A 7 -26.86 11.50 15.29
CA GLU A 7 -26.67 12.19 16.59
C GLU A 7 -25.63 11.50 17.49
N LYS A 8 -25.68 10.17 17.58
CA LYS A 8 -24.71 9.40 18.37
C LYS A 8 -23.34 9.36 17.68
N LEU A 9 -23.31 9.38 16.36
CA LEU A 9 -22.07 9.42 15.60
C LEU A 9 -21.32 10.72 15.84
N GLU A 10 -21.99 11.86 15.78
CA GLU A 10 -21.45 13.18 16.10
C GLU A 10 -20.86 13.24 17.52
N ALA A 11 -21.57 12.69 18.49
CA ALA A 11 -21.09 12.64 19.89
C ALA A 11 -19.84 11.76 20.09
N VAL A 12 -19.66 10.72 19.25
CA VAL A 12 -18.57 9.73 19.37
C VAL A 12 -17.38 10.09 18.50
N GLU A 13 -17.62 10.71 17.34
CA GLU A 13 -16.59 11.09 16.37
C GLU A 13 -16.97 12.42 15.68
N PRO A 14 -16.79 13.56 16.39
CA PRO A 14 -17.29 14.87 15.95
C PRO A 14 -16.61 15.39 14.68
N VAL A 15 -15.54 14.77 14.23
CA VAL A 15 -14.86 15.13 12.96
C VAL A 15 -15.64 14.65 11.74
N ILE A 16 -16.63 13.78 11.89
CA ILE A 16 -17.45 13.28 10.76
C ILE A 16 -18.58 14.28 10.48
N ASP A 17 -18.68 14.72 9.22
CA ASP A 17 -19.85 15.49 8.79
C ASP A 17 -21.11 14.61 8.77
N THR A 18 -21.98 14.84 9.75
CA THR A 18 -23.23 14.09 9.90
C THR A 18 -24.38 14.66 9.06
N THR A 19 -24.20 15.75 8.33
CA THR A 19 -25.22 16.29 7.41
C THR A 19 -25.46 15.33 6.25
N SER A 20 -24.41 14.64 5.78
CA SER A 20 -24.44 13.62 4.74
C SER A 20 -24.47 12.19 5.26
N ALA A 21 -23.95 11.93 6.46
CA ALA A 21 -23.87 10.61 7.07
C ALA A 21 -25.14 10.27 7.90
N ARG A 22 -25.94 9.31 7.44
CA ARG A 22 -27.14 8.87 8.15
C ARG A 22 -26.84 8.03 9.40
N GLY A 23 -25.62 7.55 9.56
CA GLY A 23 -25.15 6.71 10.66
C GLY A 23 -23.89 5.97 10.32
N ALA A 24 -23.42 5.14 11.25
CA ALA A 24 -22.22 4.34 11.08
C ALA A 24 -22.32 2.96 11.72
N VAL A 25 -21.48 2.07 11.28
CA VAL A 25 -21.22 0.75 11.88
C VAL A 25 -19.81 0.74 12.44
N GLN A 26 -19.67 0.46 13.73
CA GLN A 26 -18.37 0.22 14.34
C GLN A 26 -18.17 -1.29 14.53
N TYR A 27 -17.04 -1.80 14.10
CA TYR A 27 -16.59 -3.17 14.37
C TYR A 27 -15.10 -3.18 14.70
N GLN A 28 -14.61 -4.33 15.14
CA GLN A 28 -13.19 -4.54 15.42
C GLN A 28 -12.55 -5.23 14.24
N ASP A 29 -11.35 -4.81 13.92
CA ASP A 29 -10.51 -5.39 12.88
C ASP A 29 -9.05 -5.39 13.32
N CYS A 30 -8.20 -6.07 12.55
CA CYS A 30 -6.76 -6.12 12.78
C CYS A 30 -6.10 -4.84 12.28
N TYR A 31 -5.12 -4.38 13.03
CA TYR A 31 -4.35 -3.18 12.72
C TYR A 31 -2.86 -3.44 13.01
N LEU A 32 -2.01 -3.11 12.06
CA LEU A 32 -0.55 -3.18 12.23
C LEU A 32 -0.06 -1.91 12.94
N VAL A 33 0.33 -2.05 14.21
CA VAL A 33 0.69 -0.90 15.07
C VAL A 33 1.87 -0.12 14.53
N ASP A 34 2.87 -0.83 14.00
CA ASP A 34 4.15 -0.26 13.56
C ASP A 34 4.26 -0.14 12.02
N ASN A 35 3.19 -0.34 11.29
CA ASN A 35 3.08 -0.33 9.83
C ASN A 35 3.49 -1.63 9.11
N ASP A 36 3.18 -1.66 7.81
CA ASP A 36 3.40 -2.80 6.92
C ASP A 36 4.88 -3.12 6.73
N SER A 37 5.73 -2.10 6.67
CA SER A 37 7.17 -2.26 6.45
C SER A 37 7.81 -3.05 7.59
N ARG A 38 7.45 -2.77 8.85
CA ARG A 38 7.95 -3.55 9.99
C ARG A 38 7.44 -4.98 9.96
N PHE A 39 6.17 -5.17 9.57
CA PHE A 39 5.60 -6.52 9.43
C PHE A 39 6.36 -7.33 8.40
N VAL A 40 6.57 -6.79 7.20
CA VAL A 40 7.36 -7.45 6.13
C VAL A 40 8.80 -7.69 6.59
N PHE A 41 9.44 -6.72 7.23
CA PHE A 41 10.80 -6.88 7.74
C PHE A 41 10.94 -7.99 8.78
N SER A 42 9.87 -8.29 9.53
CA SER A 42 9.88 -9.41 10.47
C SER A 42 10.01 -10.76 9.75
N PHE A 43 9.44 -10.94 8.56
CA PHE A 43 9.66 -12.13 7.74
C PHE A 43 11.09 -12.21 7.23
N VAL A 44 11.67 -11.10 6.82
CA VAL A 44 13.08 -11.02 6.41
C VAL A 44 14.00 -11.47 7.56
N ARG A 45 13.76 -10.96 8.77
CA ARG A 45 14.51 -11.38 9.96
C ARG A 45 14.37 -12.89 10.23
N SER A 46 13.17 -13.41 10.18
CA SER A 46 12.93 -14.85 10.38
C SER A 46 13.64 -15.70 9.32
N ALA A 47 13.71 -15.23 8.09
CA ALA A 47 14.47 -15.91 7.03
C ALA A 47 15.97 -15.92 7.33
N ILE A 48 16.54 -14.82 7.80
CA ILE A 48 17.95 -14.73 8.23
C ILE A 48 18.22 -15.69 9.40
N GLU A 49 17.35 -15.70 10.40
CA GLU A 49 17.45 -16.60 11.56
C GLU A 49 17.37 -18.08 11.13
N ALA A 50 16.66 -18.38 10.05
CA ALA A 50 16.60 -19.70 9.43
C ALA A 50 17.78 -20.04 8.49
N GLY A 51 18.77 -19.13 8.37
CA GLY A 51 19.99 -19.34 7.58
C GLY A 51 19.92 -18.86 6.13
N ALA A 52 18.91 -18.09 5.75
CA ALA A 52 18.87 -17.47 4.43
C ALA A 52 19.90 -16.34 4.31
N ALA A 53 20.57 -16.25 3.16
CA ALA A 53 21.32 -15.05 2.78
C ALA A 53 20.34 -14.02 2.22
N VAL A 54 20.29 -12.84 2.83
CA VAL A 54 19.41 -11.74 2.44
C VAL A 54 20.25 -10.49 2.18
N ALA A 55 20.03 -9.85 1.07
CA ALA A 55 20.69 -8.61 0.70
C ALA A 55 19.71 -7.65 0.04
N ASN A 56 19.70 -6.41 0.46
CA ASN A 56 19.14 -5.28 -0.25
C ASN A 56 20.22 -4.63 -1.12
N TYR A 57 19.86 -3.74 -2.01
CA TYR A 57 20.76 -3.09 -2.99
C TYR A 57 21.47 -4.09 -3.92
N VAL A 58 20.91 -5.28 -4.09
CA VAL A 58 21.37 -6.26 -5.06
C VAL A 58 20.28 -6.50 -6.09
N GLU A 59 20.55 -6.10 -7.32
CA GLU A 59 19.64 -6.25 -8.45
C GLU A 59 19.90 -7.55 -9.19
N LEU A 60 18.84 -8.29 -9.52
CA LEU A 60 18.92 -9.40 -10.47
C LEU A 60 18.82 -8.86 -11.89
N VAL A 61 19.96 -8.69 -12.54
CA VAL A 61 20.08 -8.12 -13.91
C VAL A 61 19.55 -9.09 -14.96
N SER A 62 19.88 -10.37 -14.83
CA SER A 62 19.38 -11.40 -15.74
C SER A 62 19.35 -12.78 -15.08
N ALA A 63 18.45 -13.62 -15.55
CA ALA A 63 18.39 -15.03 -15.18
C ALA A 63 18.16 -15.88 -16.42
N ARG A 64 18.94 -16.93 -16.60
CA ARG A 64 18.79 -17.86 -17.72
C ARG A 64 18.92 -19.31 -17.25
N ARG A 65 18.22 -20.19 -17.92
CA ARG A 65 18.26 -21.62 -17.60
C ARG A 65 19.47 -22.28 -18.28
N GLU A 66 20.29 -22.96 -17.52
CA GLU A 66 21.39 -23.81 -18.01
C GLU A 66 21.28 -25.20 -17.40
N GLY A 67 20.83 -26.16 -18.20
CA GLY A 67 20.56 -27.51 -17.72
C GLY A 67 19.52 -27.55 -16.61
N ASP A 68 19.90 -28.06 -15.44
CA ASP A 68 19.03 -28.16 -14.27
C ASP A 68 19.08 -26.94 -13.34
N ARG A 69 19.87 -25.90 -13.70
CA ARG A 69 20.07 -24.70 -12.88
C ARG A 69 19.71 -23.43 -13.60
N TRP A 70 19.43 -22.41 -12.81
CA TRP A 70 19.40 -21.02 -13.23
C TRP A 70 20.77 -20.40 -12.98
N VAL A 71 21.28 -19.66 -13.95
CA VAL A 71 22.44 -18.79 -13.82
C VAL A 71 21.91 -17.37 -13.73
N CYS A 72 22.22 -16.71 -12.60
CA CYS A 72 21.70 -15.40 -12.24
C CYS A 72 22.87 -14.40 -12.23
N GLN A 73 22.77 -13.36 -13.03
CA GLN A 73 23.68 -12.22 -13.00
C GLN A 73 23.13 -11.18 -12.03
N LEU A 74 23.91 -10.84 -11.04
CA LEU A 74 23.56 -9.89 -10.00
C LEU A 74 24.44 -8.66 -10.10
N ARG A 75 23.93 -7.53 -9.64
CA ARG A 75 24.66 -6.26 -9.53
C ARG A 75 24.41 -5.62 -8.18
N ASP A 76 25.46 -5.28 -7.49
CA ASP A 76 25.41 -4.37 -6.35
C ASP A 76 25.13 -2.96 -6.87
N THR A 77 24.02 -2.35 -6.46
CA THR A 77 23.57 -1.06 -6.99
C THR A 77 24.36 0.12 -6.40
N ASP A 78 25.05 -0.07 -5.28
CA ASP A 78 25.86 0.98 -4.65
C ASP A 78 27.27 1.03 -5.26
N SER A 79 27.91 -0.12 -5.43
CA SER A 79 29.26 -0.20 -6.00
C SER A 79 29.29 -0.36 -7.53
N GLY A 80 28.21 -0.86 -8.12
CA GLY A 80 28.15 -1.26 -9.52
C GLY A 80 28.86 -2.59 -9.83
N GLU A 81 29.36 -3.30 -8.83
CA GLU A 81 30.01 -4.60 -9.00
C GLU A 81 29.01 -5.65 -9.47
N GLU A 82 29.38 -6.41 -10.50
CA GLU A 82 28.58 -7.52 -11.00
C GLU A 82 29.17 -8.87 -10.58
N PHE A 83 28.29 -9.79 -10.23
CA PHE A 83 28.69 -11.15 -9.84
C PHE A 83 27.61 -12.16 -10.28
N THR A 84 28.00 -13.41 -10.34
CA THR A 84 27.12 -14.50 -10.79
C THR A 84 26.86 -15.49 -9.66
N THR A 85 25.63 -15.94 -9.57
CA THR A 85 25.23 -17.06 -8.69
C THR A 85 24.38 -18.06 -9.44
N THR A 86 24.21 -19.25 -8.87
CA THR A 86 23.35 -20.28 -9.45
C THR A 86 22.31 -20.76 -8.46
N ALA A 87 21.12 -21.07 -8.96
CA ALA A 87 20.02 -21.60 -8.19
C ALA A 87 19.31 -22.76 -8.89
N ARG A 88 18.73 -23.69 -8.16
CA ARG A 88 17.84 -24.71 -8.72
C ARG A 88 16.48 -24.13 -9.09
N VAL A 89 16.02 -23.15 -8.30
CA VAL A 89 14.73 -22.47 -8.46
C VAL A 89 14.96 -20.98 -8.28
N VAL A 90 14.33 -20.19 -9.11
CA VAL A 90 14.20 -18.74 -8.94
C VAL A 90 12.73 -18.43 -8.71
N VAL A 91 12.44 -17.64 -7.69
CA VAL A 91 11.08 -17.19 -7.37
C VAL A 91 10.97 -15.72 -7.76
N ASN A 92 10.12 -15.43 -8.75
CA ASN A 92 9.80 -14.06 -9.13
C ASN A 92 8.70 -13.52 -8.20
N ALA A 93 9.08 -12.71 -7.24
CA ALA A 93 8.18 -12.05 -6.30
C ALA A 93 8.25 -10.51 -6.44
N ALA A 94 8.48 -10.02 -7.66
CA ALA A 94 8.73 -8.61 -7.96
C ALA A 94 7.45 -7.75 -8.00
N GLY A 95 6.34 -8.21 -7.48
CA GLY A 95 5.09 -7.43 -7.41
C GLY A 95 4.64 -6.97 -8.79
N PRO A 96 4.43 -5.66 -9.02
CA PRO A 96 3.93 -5.18 -10.30
C PRO A 96 4.88 -5.43 -11.48
N PHE A 97 6.16 -5.68 -11.25
CA PHE A 97 7.18 -5.92 -12.29
C PHE A 97 7.32 -7.39 -12.69
N VAL A 98 6.48 -8.29 -12.18
CA VAL A 98 6.62 -9.73 -12.43
C VAL A 98 6.51 -10.10 -13.90
N ASP A 99 5.65 -9.44 -14.68
CA ASP A 99 5.46 -9.73 -16.10
C ASP A 99 6.65 -9.28 -16.95
N GLU A 100 7.26 -8.16 -16.61
CA GLU A 100 8.48 -7.67 -17.26
C GLU A 100 9.64 -8.63 -17.05
N LEU A 101 9.85 -9.08 -15.81
CA LEU A 101 10.91 -10.02 -15.47
C LEU A 101 10.67 -11.41 -16.08
N ASN A 102 9.44 -11.91 -16.09
CA ASN A 102 9.11 -13.15 -16.76
C ASN A 102 9.46 -13.07 -18.26
N THR A 103 9.12 -11.97 -18.91
CA THR A 103 9.44 -11.74 -20.32
C THR A 103 10.95 -11.69 -20.53
N ALA A 104 11.68 -10.96 -19.70
CA ALA A 104 13.14 -10.83 -19.78
C ALA A 104 13.87 -12.18 -19.58
N TRP A 105 13.31 -13.08 -18.78
CA TRP A 105 13.88 -14.42 -18.51
C TRP A 105 13.35 -15.51 -19.44
N GLY A 106 12.52 -15.16 -20.43
CA GLY A 106 11.94 -16.11 -21.37
C GLY A 106 10.89 -17.05 -20.74
N VAL A 107 10.29 -16.63 -19.64
CA VAL A 107 9.22 -17.38 -18.96
C VAL A 107 7.88 -16.94 -19.51
N THR A 108 7.08 -17.91 -20.00
CA THR A 108 5.71 -17.66 -20.45
C THR A 108 4.71 -18.03 -19.36
N THR A 109 3.72 -17.18 -19.16
CA THR A 109 2.59 -17.42 -18.24
C THR A 109 1.28 -17.05 -18.93
N ASP A 110 0.21 -17.77 -18.58
CA ASP A 110 -1.15 -17.51 -19.09
C ASP A 110 -1.83 -16.35 -18.35
N HIS A 111 -1.21 -15.84 -17.28
CA HIS A 111 -1.71 -14.75 -16.46
C HIS A 111 -0.92 -13.46 -16.72
N ARG A 112 -1.63 -12.35 -16.60
CA ARG A 112 -1.07 -10.99 -16.69
C ARG A 112 -1.56 -10.17 -15.53
N ILE A 113 -0.70 -9.28 -15.05
CA ILE A 113 -1.08 -8.32 -14.01
C ILE A 113 -1.96 -7.22 -14.62
N VAL A 114 -3.02 -6.88 -13.92
CA VAL A 114 -3.80 -5.66 -14.16
C VAL A 114 -3.35 -4.63 -13.15
N TYR A 115 -2.76 -3.54 -13.63
CA TYR A 115 -2.18 -2.53 -12.76
C TYR A 115 -3.24 -1.58 -12.23
N SER A 116 -3.10 -1.24 -10.97
CA SER A 116 -3.88 -0.20 -10.30
C SER A 116 -2.95 0.67 -9.46
N LYS A 117 -3.07 1.98 -9.63
CA LYS A 117 -2.34 2.98 -8.86
C LYS A 117 -3.16 3.38 -7.64
N GLY A 118 -2.62 3.18 -6.44
CA GLY A 118 -3.18 3.61 -5.18
C GLY A 118 -2.31 4.67 -4.51
N ILE A 119 -2.83 5.88 -4.33
CA ILE A 119 -2.12 7.01 -3.75
C ILE A 119 -2.75 7.36 -2.40
N PRO A 120 -2.05 7.26 -1.28
CA PRO A 120 -2.46 7.86 -0.01
C PRO A 120 -1.90 9.29 0.13
N LEU A 121 -2.61 10.12 0.89
CA LEU A 121 -2.08 11.39 1.39
C LEU A 121 -1.77 11.27 2.87
N ILE A 122 -0.67 11.92 3.30
CA ILE A 122 -0.27 12.03 4.70
C ILE A 122 -0.48 13.49 5.13
N VAL A 123 -1.38 13.69 6.06
CA VAL A 123 -1.77 15.00 6.56
C VAL A 123 -1.58 15.08 8.09
N PRO A 124 -1.61 16.27 8.71
CA PRO A 124 -1.71 16.38 10.16
C PRO A 124 -2.88 15.57 10.70
N ARG A 125 -2.78 15.14 11.94
CA ARG A 125 -3.81 14.29 12.55
C ARG A 125 -5.18 14.94 12.53
N LEU A 126 -6.15 14.25 11.93
CA LEU A 126 -7.52 14.72 11.77
C LEU A 126 -8.43 14.30 12.93
N THR A 127 -8.23 13.07 13.47
CA THR A 127 -9.07 12.52 14.55
C THR A 127 -8.46 12.82 15.90
N THR A 128 -9.24 13.31 16.84
CA THR A 128 -8.78 13.71 18.19
C THR A 128 -9.29 12.82 19.30
N THR A 129 -10.39 12.10 19.07
CA THR A 129 -11.14 11.42 20.14
C THR A 129 -10.58 10.04 20.51
N ARG A 130 -10.11 9.25 19.55
CA ARG A 130 -9.57 7.91 19.77
C ARG A 130 -8.37 7.63 18.87
N HIS A 131 -7.28 7.18 19.49
CA HIS A 131 -6.02 6.95 18.75
C HIS A 131 -6.04 5.74 17.83
N ASN A 132 -6.88 4.76 18.09
CA ASN A 132 -6.94 3.48 17.36
C ASN A 132 -8.20 3.30 16.51
N ARG A 133 -8.97 4.38 16.27
CA ARG A 133 -10.15 4.30 15.41
C ARG A 133 -9.79 4.71 14.01
N VAL A 134 -9.98 3.78 13.08
CA VAL A 134 -9.92 4.04 11.63
C VAL A 134 -11.32 4.43 11.18
N LEU A 135 -11.42 5.53 10.43
CA LEU A 135 -12.66 5.92 9.77
C LEU A 135 -12.66 5.36 8.35
N ALA A 136 -13.77 4.77 7.93
CA ALA A 136 -13.97 4.25 6.59
C ALA A 136 -15.20 4.90 5.97
N PHE A 137 -15.07 5.34 4.74
CA PHE A 137 -16.11 6.01 3.98
C PHE A 137 -16.26 5.36 2.61
N PHE A 138 -17.44 5.47 2.04
CA PHE A 138 -17.63 5.20 0.62
C PHE A 138 -17.43 6.50 -0.19
N ASP A 139 -16.68 6.43 -1.27
CA ASP A 139 -16.62 7.49 -2.25
C ASP A 139 -17.87 7.48 -3.16
N ASP A 140 -17.92 8.41 -4.12
CA ASP A 140 -19.06 8.54 -5.03
C ASP A 140 -19.19 7.35 -6.00
N THR A 141 -18.14 6.52 -6.11
CA THR A 141 -18.11 5.29 -6.90
C THR A 141 -18.40 4.03 -6.07
N GLN A 142 -18.81 4.18 -4.82
CA GLN A 142 -19.06 3.12 -3.84
C GLN A 142 -17.81 2.32 -3.44
N ARG A 143 -16.63 2.94 -3.51
CA ARG A 143 -15.38 2.35 -3.04
C ARG A 143 -15.04 2.87 -1.65
N LEU A 144 -14.42 2.01 -0.86
CA LEU A 144 -13.95 2.37 0.47
C LEU A 144 -12.66 3.19 0.37
N PHE A 145 -12.63 4.30 1.09
CA PHE A 145 -11.39 4.98 1.45
C PHE A 145 -11.34 5.20 2.96
N TYR A 146 -10.17 5.44 3.48
CA TYR A 146 -9.91 5.40 4.92
C TYR A 146 -9.26 6.68 5.40
N VAL A 147 -9.49 6.99 6.69
CA VAL A 147 -8.67 7.91 7.48
C VAL A 147 -8.03 7.09 8.59
N ILE A 148 -6.76 6.83 8.46
CA ILE A 148 -5.99 5.97 9.37
C ILE A 148 -5.11 6.83 10.25
N PRO A 149 -5.33 6.86 11.57
CA PRO A 149 -4.47 7.61 12.47
C PRO A 149 -3.11 6.93 12.64
N MET A 150 -2.03 7.70 12.42
CA MET A 150 -0.64 7.25 12.58
C MET A 150 0.14 8.27 13.43
N GLY A 151 0.17 8.10 14.74
CA GLY A 151 0.83 9.03 15.66
C GLY A 151 0.25 10.45 15.54
N GLN A 152 1.08 11.41 15.13
CA GLN A 152 0.71 12.82 14.93
C GLN A 152 0.16 13.11 13.52
N ARG A 153 -0.04 12.10 12.70
CA ARG A 153 -0.53 12.21 11.34
C ARG A 153 -1.74 11.34 11.09
N SER A 154 -2.42 11.60 10.00
CA SER A 154 -3.44 10.73 9.41
C SER A 154 -3.03 10.38 7.99
N VAL A 155 -3.26 9.12 7.61
CA VAL A 155 -3.16 8.65 6.23
C VAL A 155 -4.56 8.61 5.67
N ILE A 156 -4.79 9.28 4.54
CA ILE A 156 -6.07 9.33 3.84
C ILE A 156 -5.94 8.56 2.54
N GLY A 157 -6.92 7.79 2.19
CA GLY A 157 -6.96 7.11 0.90
C GLY A 157 -7.27 5.61 1.01
N THR A 158 -7.03 4.91 -0.05
CA THR A 158 -6.25 5.28 -1.26
C THR A 158 -7.15 5.64 -2.43
N THR A 159 -6.54 6.21 -3.51
CA THR A 159 -7.13 6.13 -4.85
C THR A 159 -7.04 4.68 -5.34
N ASP A 160 -7.68 4.38 -6.48
CA ASP A 160 -7.51 3.13 -7.22
C ASP A 160 -7.78 3.43 -8.69
N THR A 161 -6.77 3.89 -9.33
CA THR A 161 -6.83 4.31 -10.73
C THR A 161 -6.18 3.23 -11.58
N ARG A 162 -6.91 2.66 -12.53
CA ARG A 162 -6.34 1.73 -13.49
C ARG A 162 -5.24 2.43 -14.30
N VAL A 163 -4.10 1.76 -14.43
CA VAL A 163 -2.96 2.21 -15.24
C VAL A 163 -2.48 1.06 -16.12
N ASP A 164 -1.78 1.40 -17.20
CA ASP A 164 -1.27 0.41 -18.14
C ASP A 164 0.21 0.07 -17.92
N ASP A 165 0.87 0.83 -17.04
CA ASP A 165 2.30 0.73 -16.75
C ASP A 165 2.53 0.73 -15.23
N PRO A 166 3.38 -0.19 -14.70
CA PRO A 166 3.75 -0.19 -13.29
C PRO A 166 4.59 1.03 -12.88
N HIS A 167 5.27 1.69 -13.82
CA HIS A 167 6.07 2.91 -13.60
C HIS A 167 5.17 4.14 -13.55
N THR A 168 4.45 4.30 -12.47
CA THR A 168 3.50 5.40 -12.28
C THR A 168 3.98 6.43 -11.27
N HIS A 169 3.37 7.60 -11.25
CA HIS A 169 3.67 8.70 -10.34
C HIS A 169 2.38 9.32 -9.81
N VAL A 170 2.51 10.08 -8.71
CA VAL A 170 1.40 10.86 -8.15
C VAL A 170 1.11 12.04 -9.06
N THR A 171 -0.17 12.28 -9.36
CA THR A 171 -0.63 13.44 -10.12
C THR A 171 -1.41 14.41 -9.24
N ASP A 172 -1.58 15.64 -9.71
CA ASP A 172 -2.42 16.62 -9.03
C ASP A 172 -3.88 16.16 -8.96
N GLU A 173 -4.36 15.46 -9.99
CA GLU A 173 -5.70 14.89 -10.02
C GLU A 173 -5.92 13.84 -8.91
N ASP A 174 -4.93 13.00 -8.63
CA ASP A 174 -4.98 12.04 -7.52
C ASP A 174 -5.13 12.75 -6.18
N ARG A 175 -4.30 13.80 -5.96
CA ARG A 175 -4.33 14.62 -4.75
C ARG A 175 -5.68 15.33 -4.60
N ASP A 176 -6.09 16.04 -5.63
CA ASP A 176 -7.30 16.87 -5.61
C ASP A 176 -8.56 16.01 -5.41
N PHE A 177 -8.59 14.81 -6.02
CA PHE A 177 -9.65 13.85 -5.77
C PHE A 177 -9.74 13.46 -4.29
N LEU A 178 -8.62 13.07 -3.65
CA LEU A 178 -8.63 12.68 -2.24
C LEU A 178 -8.99 13.85 -1.32
N LEU A 179 -8.49 15.04 -1.60
CA LEU A 179 -8.84 16.26 -0.85
C LEU A 179 -10.34 16.57 -0.97
N ALA A 180 -10.91 16.48 -2.15
CA ALA A 180 -12.34 16.66 -2.36
C ALA A 180 -13.16 15.63 -1.58
N GLN A 181 -12.78 14.35 -1.65
CA GLN A 181 -13.47 13.28 -0.94
C GLN A 181 -13.46 13.48 0.58
N ILE A 182 -12.32 13.87 1.15
CA ILE A 182 -12.19 14.02 2.60
C ILE A 182 -12.90 15.29 3.11
N ASN A 183 -12.73 16.42 2.40
CA ASN A 183 -13.39 17.67 2.76
C ASN A 183 -14.92 17.60 2.68
N ALA A 184 -15.47 16.72 1.85
CA ALA A 184 -16.90 16.49 1.75
C ALA A 184 -17.48 15.58 2.86
N ARG A 185 -16.63 14.95 3.67
CA ARG A 185 -17.06 13.94 4.66
C ARG A 185 -16.62 14.23 6.09
N LEU A 186 -15.70 15.17 6.24
CA LEU A 186 -15.23 15.60 7.55
C LEU A 186 -15.59 17.05 7.80
N ASP A 187 -16.05 17.32 9.02
CA ASP A 187 -16.24 18.67 9.55
C ASP A 187 -14.90 19.16 10.12
N LEU A 188 -14.10 19.74 9.26
CA LEU A 188 -12.79 20.28 9.59
C LEU A 188 -12.88 21.79 9.81
N PRO A 189 -12.10 22.36 10.77
CA PRO A 189 -12.05 23.80 10.99
C PRO A 189 -11.66 24.59 9.73
N GLU A 190 -10.77 24.01 8.92
CA GLU A 190 -10.36 24.52 7.60
C GLU A 190 -10.26 23.34 6.64
N PRO A 191 -10.72 23.48 5.39
CA PRO A 191 -10.55 22.46 4.38
C PRO A 191 -9.06 22.14 4.13
N LEU A 192 -8.76 20.88 3.87
CA LEU A 192 -7.41 20.48 3.42
C LEU A 192 -7.15 20.99 1.99
N THR A 193 -5.93 21.47 1.74
CA THR A 193 -5.48 22.02 0.45
C THR A 193 -4.21 21.37 -0.05
#